data_a07c6e7c5c109f044606690f8c53025a
#
_entry.id   a07c6e7c5c109f044606690f8c53025a
#
_cell.length_a   1.000
_cell.length_b   1.000
_cell.length_c   1.000
_cell.angle_alpha   90.00
_cell.angle_beta   90.00
_cell.angle_gamma   90.00
#
_symmetry.space_group_name_H-M   'P 1'
#
loop_
_entity.id
_entity.type
_entity.pdbx_description
1 polymer ?
#
loop_
_entity_poly.entity_id
_entity_poly.type
_entity_poly.pdbx_seq_one_letter_code
_entity_poly.pdbx_strand_id
1 'polypeptide(L)'
;MATAAAAKNVKDLVFEWEGKDKNGKVVRGEMRAGGEAVVGASLRRQGIMVNRVKKRRMSGGKTIKQKDIAVFTRQLSTMMRAGVPLIQSFDIVARGSTNPRMTRLLTDIRSDVETGTSLSSAFRKHPLHFDALYCNLVEAGEAGGILEALLDRLAIYQEKTMAIKNKIKSALIYPVAVLVVAFVVLAVIMIFVIPAFEDVFKSFGADLPAPTLIVIAMSKFFTSYWYLIFGILGGGTYFFMQSWRRSVKMQKFMDRLLLRVPVFGDLVFKSSVARWTRTLSTMFAAGVPLVEALDSVGGASGNAVFQEATEQIQKDVSTGSALTTSMQTTGVFPTMVIQMCAIGEESGSLDQMLGKAAEFYEDEVDEAVKGLSSLMEPFIIVILGTLIGGIVVSMYLPIFKLGQVV
;
A
#
# COMPACT_ATOMS: atom_id res chain seq x y z
N MET A 1 7.42 -5.67 50.03
CA MET A 1 8.52 -5.34 49.12
C MET A 1 9.07 -6.62 48.54
N ALA A 2 8.73 -6.92 47.32
CA ALA A 2 9.38 -7.94 46.51
C ALA A 2 9.14 -7.55 45.06
N THR A 3 10.20 -7.23 44.37
CA THR A 3 10.32 -6.74 43.01
C THR A 3 9.79 -7.75 41.99
N ALA A 4 8.74 -7.41 41.28
CA ALA A 4 8.32 -8.11 40.09
C ALA A 4 9.37 -7.87 38.99
N ALA A 5 10.25 -8.85 38.79
CA ALA A 5 11.21 -8.86 37.70
C ALA A 5 10.44 -8.97 36.38
N ALA A 6 10.57 -7.96 35.54
CA ALA A 6 10.04 -7.90 34.20
C ALA A 6 10.47 -9.16 33.42
N ALA A 7 9.51 -9.99 33.04
CA ALA A 7 9.73 -11.10 32.12
C ALA A 7 10.13 -10.52 30.76
N LYS A 8 11.44 -10.53 30.48
CA LYS A 8 12.01 -10.24 29.17
C LYS A 8 11.37 -11.20 28.16
N ASN A 9 10.63 -10.69 27.21
CA ASN A 9 10.09 -11.42 26.07
C ASN A 9 11.26 -12.12 25.34
N VAL A 10 11.50 -13.39 25.68
CA VAL A 10 12.52 -14.23 25.04
C VAL A 10 11.98 -14.56 23.66
N LYS A 11 12.52 -13.93 22.61
CA LYS A 11 12.21 -14.28 21.22
C LYS A 11 12.57 -15.76 21.03
N ASP A 12 11.58 -16.62 20.92
CA ASP A 12 11.77 -18.03 20.56
C ASP A 12 12.43 -18.12 19.19
N LEU A 13 13.67 -18.56 19.19
CA LEU A 13 14.49 -18.75 18.01
C LEU A 13 14.37 -20.21 17.57
N VAL A 14 14.30 -20.44 16.26
CA VAL A 14 14.32 -21.80 15.71
C VAL A 14 15.78 -22.22 15.51
N PHE A 15 16.10 -23.39 16.04
CA PHE A 15 17.41 -24.01 15.89
C PHE A 15 17.26 -25.32 15.11
N GLU A 16 18.11 -25.50 14.09
CA GLU A 16 18.34 -26.79 13.44
C GLU A 16 19.40 -27.53 14.24
N TRP A 17 19.12 -28.79 14.56
CA TRP A 17 20.05 -29.62 15.30
C TRP A 17 20.31 -30.95 14.61
N GLU A 18 21.50 -31.43 14.76
CA GLU A 18 21.94 -32.73 14.33
C GLU A 18 22.55 -33.45 15.54
N GLY A 19 22.12 -34.69 15.78
CA GLY A 19 22.58 -35.47 16.90
C GLY A 19 22.54 -36.98 16.60
N LYS A 20 23.02 -37.80 17.54
CA LYS A 20 22.94 -39.24 17.50
C LYS A 20 21.98 -39.73 18.57
N ASP A 21 21.07 -40.60 18.19
CA ASP A 21 20.18 -41.32 19.09
C ASP A 21 20.95 -42.39 19.89
N LYS A 22 20.34 -42.98 20.91
CA LYS A 22 20.89 -44.04 21.75
C LYS A 22 21.43 -45.23 20.95
N ASN A 23 20.91 -45.45 19.74
CA ASN A 23 21.32 -46.52 18.82
C ASN A 23 22.44 -46.05 17.84
N GLY A 24 23.06 -44.89 18.03
CA GLY A 24 24.12 -44.37 17.17
C GLY A 24 23.64 -43.83 15.82
N LYS A 25 22.32 -43.85 15.53
CA LYS A 25 21.75 -43.31 14.27
C LYS A 25 21.72 -41.79 14.29
N VAL A 26 22.16 -41.17 13.18
CA VAL A 26 22.12 -39.69 13.02
C VAL A 26 20.66 -39.26 12.84
N VAL A 27 20.20 -38.40 13.74
CA VAL A 27 18.87 -37.78 13.72
C VAL A 27 19.02 -36.26 13.56
N ARG A 28 18.19 -35.67 12.73
CA ARG A 28 18.13 -34.26 12.48
C ARG A 28 16.74 -33.74 12.77
N GLY A 29 16.63 -32.51 13.29
CA GLY A 29 15.33 -31.90 13.57
C GLY A 29 15.44 -30.42 13.80
N GLU A 30 14.30 -29.83 14.06
CA GLU A 30 14.17 -28.39 14.39
C GLU A 30 13.55 -28.26 15.78
N MET A 31 14.00 -27.29 16.58
CA MET A 31 13.45 -26.98 17.91
C MET A 31 13.38 -25.47 18.12
N ARG A 32 12.29 -25.02 18.72
CA ARG A 32 12.16 -23.62 19.20
C ARG A 32 12.67 -23.50 20.61
N ALA A 33 13.57 -22.56 20.85
CA ALA A 33 14.11 -22.30 22.18
C ALA A 33 14.64 -20.87 22.31
N GLY A 34 14.76 -20.39 23.52
CA GLY A 34 15.33 -19.07 23.82
C GLY A 34 16.85 -18.96 23.61
N GLY A 35 17.55 -20.09 23.37
CA GLY A 35 18.98 -20.13 23.12
C GLY A 35 19.50 -21.54 22.82
N GLU A 36 20.70 -21.61 22.24
CA GLU A 36 21.37 -22.84 21.83
C GLU A 36 21.59 -23.83 23.00
N ALA A 37 21.91 -23.27 24.19
CA ALA A 37 22.08 -24.06 25.40
C ALA A 37 20.78 -24.78 25.85
N VAL A 38 19.62 -24.13 25.66
CA VAL A 38 18.31 -24.69 26.00
C VAL A 38 17.97 -25.85 25.06
N VAL A 39 18.28 -25.71 23.76
CA VAL A 39 18.14 -26.80 22.78
C VAL A 39 18.99 -28.00 23.18
N GLY A 40 20.25 -27.77 23.47
CA GLY A 40 21.16 -28.82 23.89
C GLY A 40 20.70 -29.56 25.16
N ALA A 41 20.21 -28.83 26.16
CA ALA A 41 19.67 -29.41 27.39
C ALA A 41 18.40 -30.25 27.14
N SER A 42 17.50 -29.77 26.28
CA SER A 42 16.26 -30.47 25.93
C SER A 42 16.52 -31.78 25.17
N LEU A 43 17.44 -31.73 24.21
CA LEU A 43 17.81 -32.92 23.41
C LEU A 43 18.54 -33.98 24.25
N ARG A 44 19.41 -33.55 25.17
CA ARG A 44 20.07 -34.48 26.11
C ARG A 44 19.06 -35.18 27.02
N ARG A 45 18.00 -34.50 27.47
CA ARG A 45 16.90 -35.13 28.23
C ARG A 45 16.15 -36.20 27.40
N GLN A 46 16.10 -36.02 26.08
CA GLN A 46 15.50 -37.01 25.15
C GLN A 46 16.47 -38.12 24.77
N GLY A 47 17.70 -38.14 25.32
CA GLY A 47 18.70 -39.18 25.05
C GLY A 47 19.43 -38.98 23.72
N ILE A 48 19.39 -37.80 23.13
CA ILE A 48 20.05 -37.45 21.88
C ILE A 48 21.38 -36.77 22.18
N MET A 49 22.49 -37.34 21.73
CA MET A 49 23.80 -36.69 21.78
C MET A 49 23.91 -35.68 20.65
N VAL A 50 23.92 -34.40 21.01
CA VAL A 50 23.93 -33.28 20.07
C VAL A 50 25.33 -33.11 19.47
N ASN A 51 25.45 -33.24 18.15
CA ASN A 51 26.69 -32.97 17.42
C ASN A 51 26.79 -31.51 16.94
N ARG A 52 25.64 -30.93 16.56
CA ARG A 52 25.60 -29.59 16.01
C ARG A 52 24.25 -28.93 16.30
N VAL A 53 24.28 -27.71 16.81
CA VAL A 53 23.12 -26.82 16.88
C VAL A 53 23.46 -25.57 16.09
N LYS A 54 22.62 -25.21 15.14
CA LYS A 54 22.74 -23.94 14.41
C LYS A 54 21.45 -23.15 14.57
N LYS A 55 21.61 -21.90 14.94
CA LYS A 55 20.50 -20.96 14.81
C LYS A 55 20.10 -20.89 13.32
N ARG A 56 18.89 -21.34 13.01
CA ARG A 56 18.36 -21.18 11.65
C ARG A 56 18.24 -19.69 11.38
N ARG A 57 19.07 -19.16 10.48
CA ARG A 57 18.81 -17.86 9.88
C ARG A 57 17.51 -18.04 9.11
N MET A 58 16.43 -17.47 9.67
CA MET A 58 15.14 -17.50 9.01
C MET A 58 15.33 -16.88 7.63
N SER A 59 15.30 -17.73 6.61
CA SER A 59 15.22 -17.30 5.22
C SER A 59 14.09 -16.27 5.17
N GLY A 60 14.43 -15.03 4.88
CA GLY A 60 13.48 -13.95 4.90
C GLY A 60 12.43 -14.16 3.82
N GLY A 61 11.32 -14.79 4.17
CA GLY A 61 10.14 -14.85 3.31
C GLY A 61 9.79 -13.45 2.85
N LYS A 62 9.17 -13.32 1.68
CA LYS A 62 8.67 -12.04 1.16
C LYS A 62 7.78 -11.37 2.20
N THR A 63 7.83 -10.06 2.30
CA THR A 63 6.91 -9.29 3.16
C THR A 63 5.47 -9.66 2.80
N ILE A 64 4.65 -9.91 3.81
CA ILE A 64 3.22 -10.17 3.62
C ILE A 64 2.58 -8.91 3.02
N LYS A 65 1.91 -9.07 1.89
CA LYS A 65 1.22 -7.98 1.18
C LYS A 65 -0.28 -8.03 1.51
N GLN A 66 -0.97 -6.93 1.34
CA GLN A 66 -2.44 -6.88 1.47
C GLN A 66 -3.14 -7.93 0.58
N LYS A 67 -2.57 -8.23 -0.61
CA LYS A 67 -3.06 -9.31 -1.47
C LYS A 67 -3.04 -10.67 -0.79
N ASP A 68 -2.00 -10.97 -0.01
CA ASP A 68 -1.88 -12.25 0.68
C ASP A 68 -2.97 -12.38 1.76
N ILE A 69 -3.25 -11.27 2.47
CA ILE A 69 -4.34 -11.21 3.46
C ILE A 69 -5.72 -11.36 2.80
N ALA A 70 -5.98 -10.68 1.69
CA ALA A 70 -7.25 -10.79 1.00
C ALA A 70 -7.51 -12.20 0.44
N VAL A 71 -6.48 -12.83 -0.11
CA VAL A 71 -6.57 -14.24 -0.56
C VAL A 71 -6.84 -15.17 0.63
N PHE A 72 -6.17 -14.96 1.75
CA PHE A 72 -6.43 -15.67 3.00
C PHE A 72 -7.87 -15.49 3.46
N THR A 73 -8.37 -14.24 3.53
CA THR A 73 -9.74 -13.95 3.97
C THR A 73 -10.77 -14.61 3.08
N ARG A 74 -10.58 -14.58 1.74
CA ARG A 74 -11.46 -15.25 0.78
C ARG A 74 -11.45 -16.76 0.96
N GLN A 75 -10.28 -17.37 1.14
CA GLN A 75 -10.15 -18.80 1.37
C GLN A 75 -10.83 -19.20 2.68
N LEU A 76 -10.58 -18.47 3.77
CA LEU A 76 -11.19 -18.70 5.07
C LEU A 76 -12.72 -18.63 4.99
N SER A 77 -13.27 -17.57 4.40
CA SER A 77 -14.71 -17.38 4.17
C SER A 77 -15.29 -18.55 3.37
N THR A 78 -14.64 -18.93 2.28
CA THR A 78 -15.13 -20.03 1.42
C THR A 78 -15.16 -21.38 2.16
N MET A 79 -14.14 -21.67 2.96
CA MET A 79 -14.08 -22.91 3.74
C MET A 79 -15.14 -22.93 4.84
N MET A 80 -15.33 -21.82 5.55
CA MET A 80 -16.37 -21.71 6.57
C MET A 80 -17.77 -21.83 5.95
N ARG A 81 -18.00 -21.24 4.79
CA ARG A 81 -19.24 -21.40 4.02
C ARG A 81 -19.50 -22.87 3.62
N ALA A 82 -18.44 -23.62 3.37
CA ALA A 82 -18.52 -25.06 3.10
C ALA A 82 -18.67 -25.91 4.38
N GLY A 83 -18.79 -25.30 5.56
CA GLY A 83 -18.95 -25.97 6.83
C GLY A 83 -17.65 -26.52 7.44
N VAL A 84 -16.49 -26.12 6.91
CA VAL A 84 -15.18 -26.52 7.47
C VAL A 84 -14.93 -25.76 8.78
N PRO A 85 -14.61 -26.46 9.90
CA PRO A 85 -14.33 -25.80 11.17
C PRO A 85 -13.19 -24.77 11.06
N LEU A 86 -13.29 -23.67 11.83
CA LEU A 86 -12.38 -22.54 11.80
C LEU A 86 -10.89 -22.97 11.93
N ILE A 87 -10.57 -23.78 12.95
CA ILE A 87 -9.19 -24.25 13.21
C ILE A 87 -8.64 -25.06 12.02
N GLN A 88 -9.47 -25.93 11.45
CA GLN A 88 -9.09 -26.74 10.29
C GLN A 88 -8.90 -25.85 9.04
N SER A 89 -9.72 -24.82 8.87
CA SER A 89 -9.59 -23.86 7.79
C SER A 89 -8.26 -23.11 7.87
N PHE A 90 -7.84 -22.68 9.06
CA PHE A 90 -6.51 -22.09 9.27
C PHE A 90 -5.37 -23.04 8.89
N ASP A 91 -5.46 -24.32 9.25
CA ASP A 91 -4.45 -25.32 8.90
C ASP A 91 -4.32 -25.50 7.38
N ILE A 92 -5.44 -25.62 6.69
CA ILE A 92 -5.46 -25.80 5.23
C ILE A 92 -4.83 -24.59 4.53
N VAL A 93 -5.24 -23.38 4.91
CA VAL A 93 -4.71 -22.15 4.29
C VAL A 93 -3.23 -21.94 4.64
N ALA A 94 -2.82 -22.22 5.87
CA ALA A 94 -1.42 -22.10 6.29
C ALA A 94 -0.51 -23.05 5.51
N ARG A 95 -0.92 -24.30 5.29
CA ARG A 95 -0.19 -25.29 4.48
C ARG A 95 -0.17 -24.95 2.98
N GLY A 96 -1.24 -24.34 2.47
CA GLY A 96 -1.34 -23.88 1.07
C GLY A 96 -0.56 -22.60 0.76
N SER A 97 -0.09 -21.87 1.78
CA SER A 97 0.62 -20.62 1.59
C SER A 97 2.06 -20.84 1.10
N THR A 98 2.43 -20.18 0.00
CA THR A 98 3.81 -20.18 -0.53
C THR A 98 4.76 -19.25 0.23
N ASN A 99 4.23 -18.34 1.06
CA ASN A 99 5.00 -17.37 1.81
C ASN A 99 5.22 -17.87 3.27
N PRO A 100 6.45 -18.22 3.66
CA PRO A 100 6.73 -18.74 5.00
C PRO A 100 6.35 -17.77 6.13
N ARG A 101 6.34 -16.46 5.88
CA ARG A 101 5.88 -15.47 6.87
C ARG A 101 4.36 -15.53 7.06
N MET A 102 3.62 -15.75 5.97
CA MET A 102 2.17 -15.93 6.03
C MET A 102 1.81 -17.22 6.78
N THR A 103 2.47 -18.32 6.46
CA THR A 103 2.29 -19.60 7.18
C THR A 103 2.48 -19.42 8.69
N ARG A 104 3.52 -18.69 9.11
CA ARG A 104 3.74 -18.42 10.55
C ARG A 104 2.65 -17.57 11.15
N LEU A 105 2.32 -16.46 10.50
CA LEU A 105 1.24 -15.57 10.96
C LEU A 105 -0.03 -16.37 11.22
N LEU A 106 -0.43 -17.21 10.26
CA LEU A 106 -1.64 -18.03 10.40
C LEU A 106 -1.52 -19.11 11.48
N THR A 107 -0.33 -19.70 11.63
CA THR A 107 -0.07 -20.69 12.70
C THR A 107 -0.11 -20.04 14.08
N ASP A 108 0.44 -18.83 14.23
CA ASP A 108 0.42 -18.10 15.50
C ASP A 108 -1.03 -17.72 15.89
N ILE A 109 -1.82 -17.18 14.93
CA ILE A 109 -3.24 -16.87 15.14
C ILE A 109 -4.04 -18.14 15.49
N ARG A 110 -3.84 -19.22 14.74
CA ARG A 110 -4.48 -20.51 15.02
C ARG A 110 -4.20 -20.97 16.46
N SER A 111 -2.95 -20.94 16.87
CA SER A 111 -2.55 -21.35 18.23
C SER A 111 -3.19 -20.48 19.31
N ASP A 112 -3.29 -19.17 19.08
CA ASP A 112 -4.00 -18.26 20.00
C ASP A 112 -5.48 -18.63 20.12
N VAL A 113 -6.15 -18.95 19.02
CA VAL A 113 -7.56 -19.37 19.02
C VAL A 113 -7.76 -20.73 19.67
N GLU A 114 -6.86 -21.70 19.42
CA GLU A 114 -6.88 -23.02 20.08
C GLU A 114 -6.73 -22.92 21.61
N THR A 115 -6.00 -21.91 22.09
CA THR A 115 -5.86 -21.66 23.53
C THR A 115 -7.01 -20.87 24.15
N GLY A 116 -8.07 -20.57 23.38
CA GLY A 116 -9.29 -19.91 23.85
C GLY A 116 -9.32 -18.39 23.70
N THR A 117 -8.34 -17.80 22.99
CA THR A 117 -8.39 -16.38 22.63
C THR A 117 -9.43 -16.19 21.52
N SER A 118 -10.27 -15.13 21.60
CA SER A 118 -11.19 -14.79 20.50
C SER A 118 -10.44 -14.51 19.20
N LEU A 119 -11.02 -14.84 18.06
CA LEU A 119 -10.38 -14.64 16.75
C LEU A 119 -10.06 -13.18 16.49
N SER A 120 -10.98 -12.26 16.84
CA SER A 120 -10.77 -10.82 16.76
C SER A 120 -9.57 -10.35 17.59
N SER A 121 -9.45 -10.85 18.84
CA SER A 121 -8.31 -10.55 19.70
C SER A 121 -6.99 -11.13 19.19
N ALA A 122 -7.02 -12.31 18.58
CA ALA A 122 -5.85 -12.91 17.93
C ALA A 122 -5.37 -12.06 16.74
N PHE A 123 -6.29 -11.56 15.90
CA PHE A 123 -5.95 -10.65 14.80
C PHE A 123 -5.41 -9.29 15.30
N ARG A 124 -5.96 -8.72 16.38
CA ARG A 124 -5.48 -7.46 16.99
C ARG A 124 -4.03 -7.51 17.46
N LYS A 125 -3.46 -8.69 17.75
CA LYS A 125 -2.04 -8.85 18.04
C LYS A 125 -1.13 -8.54 16.84
N HIS A 126 -1.70 -8.49 15.62
CA HIS A 126 -0.95 -8.30 14.37
C HIS A 126 -1.42 -7.05 13.59
N PRO A 127 -1.32 -5.83 14.16
CA PRO A 127 -1.90 -4.61 13.57
C PRO A 127 -1.24 -4.18 12.26
N LEU A 128 -0.06 -4.72 11.91
CA LEU A 128 0.59 -4.49 10.62
C LEU A 128 -0.12 -5.18 9.44
N HIS A 129 -0.96 -6.16 9.73
CA HIS A 129 -1.64 -7.00 8.73
C HIS A 129 -3.15 -6.89 8.79
N PHE A 130 -3.69 -6.70 9.98
CA PHE A 130 -5.13 -6.62 10.25
C PHE A 130 -5.45 -5.26 10.88
N ASP A 131 -6.16 -4.42 10.16
CA ASP A 131 -6.58 -3.10 10.61
C ASP A 131 -7.79 -3.17 11.56
N ALA A 132 -8.19 -2.01 12.09
CA ALA A 132 -9.31 -1.92 13.01
C ALA A 132 -10.63 -2.41 12.38
N LEU A 133 -10.86 -2.06 11.09
CA LEU A 133 -12.03 -2.53 10.35
C LEU A 133 -12.11 -4.06 10.31
N TYR A 134 -10.98 -4.71 9.98
CA TYR A 134 -10.89 -6.16 9.95
C TYR A 134 -11.26 -6.78 11.30
N CYS A 135 -10.62 -6.29 12.37
CA CYS A 135 -10.83 -6.82 13.71
C CYS A 135 -12.26 -6.57 14.23
N ASN A 136 -12.83 -5.41 13.97
CA ASN A 136 -14.19 -5.07 14.41
C ASN A 136 -15.26 -5.89 13.69
N LEU A 137 -15.10 -6.13 12.38
CA LEU A 137 -16.01 -7.01 11.63
C LEU A 137 -15.94 -8.46 12.12
N VAL A 138 -14.73 -8.97 12.40
CA VAL A 138 -14.56 -10.31 12.96
C VAL A 138 -15.18 -10.40 14.35
N GLU A 139 -15.01 -9.38 15.21
CA GLU A 139 -15.61 -9.32 16.55
C GLU A 139 -17.13 -9.34 16.50
N ALA A 140 -17.73 -8.52 15.62
CA ALA A 140 -19.18 -8.53 15.41
C ALA A 140 -19.68 -9.91 14.92
N GLY A 141 -18.90 -10.58 14.05
CA GLY A 141 -19.20 -11.91 13.56
C GLY A 141 -19.11 -13.00 14.63
N GLU A 142 -18.10 -12.92 15.51
CA GLU A 142 -17.99 -13.82 16.66
C GLU A 142 -19.13 -13.64 17.64
N ALA A 143 -19.43 -12.39 18.01
CA ALA A 143 -20.50 -12.07 18.96
C ALA A 143 -21.89 -12.45 18.43
N GLY A 144 -22.14 -12.25 17.14
CA GLY A 144 -23.42 -12.55 16.48
C GLY A 144 -23.55 -13.99 15.99
N GLY A 145 -22.50 -14.81 16.03
CA GLY A 145 -22.52 -16.16 15.46
C GLY A 145 -22.63 -16.20 13.93
N ILE A 146 -22.34 -15.09 13.25
CA ILE A 146 -22.44 -14.91 11.79
C ILE A 146 -21.06 -14.67 11.13
N LEU A 147 -20.01 -15.26 11.72
CA LEU A 147 -18.63 -15.04 11.31
C LEU A 147 -18.40 -15.34 9.82
N GLU A 148 -19.04 -16.39 9.29
CA GLU A 148 -18.96 -16.76 7.88
C GLU A 148 -19.42 -15.62 6.96
N ALA A 149 -20.61 -15.06 7.24
CA ALA A 149 -21.19 -13.99 6.43
C ALA A 149 -20.34 -12.73 6.48
N LEU A 150 -19.77 -12.38 7.66
CA LEU A 150 -18.92 -11.20 7.81
C LEU A 150 -17.53 -11.37 7.19
N LEU A 151 -16.95 -12.57 7.24
CA LEU A 151 -15.72 -12.87 6.52
C LEU A 151 -15.92 -12.78 5.00
N ASP A 152 -17.09 -13.17 4.47
CA ASP A 152 -17.37 -13.00 3.04
C ASP A 152 -17.49 -11.52 2.65
N ARG A 153 -18.20 -10.72 3.44
CA ARG A 153 -18.28 -9.26 3.24
C ARG A 153 -16.89 -8.62 3.30
N LEU A 154 -16.07 -9.04 4.25
CA LEU A 154 -14.70 -8.55 4.42
C LEU A 154 -13.81 -8.93 3.22
N ALA A 155 -13.95 -10.16 2.71
CA ALA A 155 -13.25 -10.59 1.50
C ALA A 155 -13.65 -9.74 0.29
N ILE A 156 -14.95 -9.50 0.07
CA ILE A 156 -15.46 -8.65 -0.99
C ILE A 156 -14.92 -7.21 -0.86
N TYR A 157 -14.96 -6.66 0.36
CA TYR A 157 -14.39 -5.33 0.64
C TYR A 157 -12.91 -5.23 0.27
N GLN A 158 -12.10 -6.21 0.70
CA GLN A 158 -10.68 -6.24 0.39
C GLN A 158 -10.40 -6.38 -1.11
N GLU A 159 -11.15 -7.23 -1.79
CA GLU A 159 -11.06 -7.42 -3.24
C GLU A 159 -11.40 -6.13 -4.01
N LYS A 160 -12.48 -5.45 -3.65
CA LYS A 160 -12.88 -4.18 -4.25
C LYS A 160 -11.84 -3.08 -4.01
N THR A 161 -11.37 -2.94 -2.78
CA THR A 161 -10.33 -1.97 -2.42
C THR A 161 -9.03 -2.24 -3.18
N MET A 162 -8.64 -3.51 -3.33
CA MET A 162 -7.45 -3.87 -4.12
C MET A 162 -7.66 -3.64 -5.61
N ALA A 163 -8.85 -3.91 -6.14
CA ALA A 163 -9.17 -3.66 -7.55
C ALA A 163 -8.96 -2.18 -7.88
N ILE A 164 -9.49 -1.25 -7.07
CA ILE A 164 -9.27 0.19 -7.22
C ILE A 164 -7.76 0.53 -7.22
N LYS A 165 -7.02 0.05 -6.20
CA LYS A 165 -5.57 0.30 -6.10
C LYS A 165 -4.79 -0.23 -7.30
N ASN A 166 -5.14 -1.43 -7.78
CA ASN A 166 -4.48 -2.04 -8.93
C ASN A 166 -4.82 -1.31 -10.23
N LYS A 167 -6.05 -0.87 -10.44
CA LYS A 167 -6.47 -0.06 -11.59
C LYS A 167 -5.67 1.23 -11.68
N ILE A 168 -5.61 2.01 -10.58
CA ILE A 168 -4.82 3.24 -10.50
C ILE A 168 -3.34 2.96 -10.80
N LYS A 169 -2.77 1.93 -10.16
CA LYS A 169 -1.37 1.55 -10.37
C LYS A 169 -1.08 1.16 -11.83
N SER A 170 -1.94 0.36 -12.44
CA SER A 170 -1.77 -0.08 -13.83
C SER A 170 -1.85 1.07 -14.81
N ALA A 171 -2.75 2.02 -14.60
CA ALA A 171 -2.87 3.22 -15.43
C ALA A 171 -1.62 4.10 -15.40
N LEU A 172 -0.92 4.14 -14.25
CA LEU A 172 0.31 4.93 -14.10
C LEU A 172 1.57 4.25 -14.64
N ILE A 173 1.54 2.95 -14.94
CA ILE A 173 2.72 2.22 -15.42
C ILE A 173 3.17 2.76 -16.78
N TYR A 174 2.24 2.94 -17.73
CA TYR A 174 2.56 3.43 -19.07
C TYR A 174 3.17 4.85 -19.06
N PRO A 175 2.56 5.88 -18.44
CA PRO A 175 3.15 7.20 -18.33
C PRO A 175 4.54 7.20 -17.68
N VAL A 176 4.71 6.45 -16.60
CA VAL A 176 6.02 6.35 -15.91
C VAL A 176 7.06 5.69 -16.81
N ALA A 177 6.71 4.61 -17.53
CA ALA A 177 7.62 3.94 -18.45
C ALA A 177 8.07 4.88 -19.58
N VAL A 178 7.15 5.62 -20.19
CA VAL A 178 7.47 6.58 -21.25
C VAL A 178 8.37 7.69 -20.74
N LEU A 179 8.09 8.25 -19.55
CA LEU A 179 8.94 9.29 -18.94
C LEU A 179 10.35 8.76 -18.62
N VAL A 180 10.48 7.52 -18.16
CA VAL A 180 11.79 6.89 -17.92
C VAL A 180 12.58 6.73 -19.22
N VAL A 181 11.93 6.21 -20.29
CA VAL A 181 12.58 6.07 -21.59
C VAL A 181 13.00 7.43 -22.15
N ALA A 182 12.11 8.42 -22.06
CA ALA A 182 12.40 9.79 -22.49
C ALA A 182 13.58 10.39 -21.74
N PHE A 183 13.64 10.20 -20.45
CA PHE A 183 14.77 10.66 -19.62
C PHE A 183 16.08 9.97 -20.02
N VAL A 184 16.05 8.67 -20.31
CA VAL A 184 17.25 7.95 -20.80
C VAL A 184 17.70 8.48 -22.15
N VAL A 185 16.78 8.69 -23.10
CA VAL A 185 17.09 9.26 -24.41
C VAL A 185 17.69 10.66 -24.27
N LEU A 186 17.08 11.51 -23.44
CA LEU A 186 17.58 12.85 -23.17
C LEU A 186 19.00 12.81 -22.55
N ALA A 187 19.24 11.91 -21.61
CA ALA A 187 20.56 11.73 -21.01
C ALA A 187 21.62 11.31 -22.05
N VAL A 188 21.27 10.39 -22.96
CA VAL A 188 22.17 9.98 -24.05
C VAL A 188 22.48 11.17 -24.97
N ILE A 189 21.48 11.96 -25.33
CA ILE A 189 21.68 13.16 -26.17
C ILE A 189 22.61 14.16 -25.44
N MET A 190 22.36 14.43 -24.16
CA MET A 190 23.14 15.37 -23.37
C MET A 190 24.61 14.92 -23.16
N ILE A 191 24.86 13.63 -23.01
CA ILE A 191 26.19 13.09 -22.69
C ILE A 191 27.02 12.87 -23.96
N PHE A 192 26.40 12.42 -25.05
CA PHE A 192 27.18 11.99 -26.23
C PHE A 192 26.97 12.88 -27.45
N VAL A 193 25.71 13.26 -27.73
CA VAL A 193 25.38 13.94 -28.98
C VAL A 193 25.79 15.42 -28.93
N ILE A 194 25.37 16.13 -27.88
CA ILE A 194 25.65 17.57 -27.76
C ILE A 194 27.14 17.87 -27.69
N PRO A 195 28.01 17.16 -26.91
CA PRO A 195 29.43 17.38 -26.89
C PRO A 195 30.09 17.15 -28.26
N ALA A 196 29.66 16.08 -28.98
CA ALA A 196 30.21 15.81 -30.32
C ALA A 196 29.88 16.96 -31.30
N PHE A 197 28.71 17.53 -31.26
CA PHE A 197 28.34 18.71 -32.04
C PHE A 197 29.12 19.97 -31.58
N GLU A 198 29.34 20.16 -30.29
CA GLU A 198 30.17 21.28 -29.79
C GLU A 198 31.60 21.26 -30.39
N ASP A 199 32.21 20.08 -30.45
CA ASP A 199 33.55 19.92 -31.01
C ASP A 199 33.56 20.22 -32.52
N VAL A 200 32.54 19.80 -33.26
CA VAL A 200 32.38 20.14 -34.67
C VAL A 200 32.26 21.66 -34.86
N PHE A 201 31.39 22.31 -34.09
CA PHE A 201 31.19 23.77 -34.24
C PHE A 201 32.42 24.58 -33.86
N LYS A 202 33.18 24.16 -32.86
CA LYS A 202 34.45 24.82 -32.51
C LYS A 202 35.48 24.78 -33.65
N SER A 203 35.46 23.69 -34.43
CA SER A 203 36.38 23.54 -35.56
C SER A 203 36.08 24.51 -36.71
N PHE A 204 34.84 24.99 -36.80
CA PHE A 204 34.42 25.98 -37.82
C PHE A 204 34.67 27.43 -37.42
N GLY A 205 35.03 27.71 -36.15
CA GLY A 205 35.39 29.06 -35.69
C GLY A 205 34.26 30.11 -35.67
N ALA A 206 33.02 29.68 -35.77
CA ALA A 206 31.85 30.56 -35.84
C ALA A 206 31.25 30.84 -34.46
N ASP A 207 30.72 32.05 -34.26
CA ASP A 207 29.97 32.40 -33.06
C ASP A 207 28.64 31.62 -32.98
N LEU A 208 28.47 30.89 -31.89
CA LEU A 208 27.28 30.05 -31.65
C LEU A 208 26.07 30.91 -31.24
N PRO A 209 24.88 30.61 -31.77
CA PRO A 209 23.64 31.27 -31.33
C PRO A 209 23.33 31.03 -29.84
N ALA A 210 22.68 31.99 -29.20
CA ALA A 210 22.34 31.92 -27.79
C ALA A 210 21.57 30.61 -27.38
N PRO A 211 20.55 30.11 -28.14
CA PRO A 211 19.90 28.84 -27.81
C PRO A 211 20.87 27.65 -27.79
N THR A 212 21.83 27.60 -28.73
CA THR A 212 22.84 26.53 -28.79
C THR A 212 23.77 26.59 -27.59
N LEU A 213 24.20 27.78 -27.17
CA LEU A 213 25.03 27.96 -25.98
C LEU A 213 24.32 27.50 -24.71
N ILE A 214 23.00 27.75 -24.58
CA ILE A 214 22.20 27.28 -23.45
C ILE A 214 22.19 25.74 -23.39
N VAL A 215 21.92 25.09 -24.51
CA VAL A 215 21.89 23.62 -24.60
C VAL A 215 23.24 23.00 -24.28
N ILE A 216 24.36 23.60 -24.80
CA ILE A 216 25.72 23.16 -24.48
C ILE A 216 26.02 23.36 -22.99
N ALA A 217 25.64 24.49 -22.40
CA ALA A 217 25.84 24.74 -20.97
C ALA A 217 25.06 23.72 -20.10
N MET A 218 23.84 23.40 -20.49
CA MET A 218 23.05 22.35 -19.83
C MET A 218 23.69 20.98 -19.96
N SER A 219 24.22 20.64 -21.13
CA SER A 219 24.94 19.39 -21.37
C SER A 219 26.21 19.28 -20.49
N LYS A 220 27.01 20.33 -20.43
CA LYS A 220 28.21 20.40 -19.56
C LYS A 220 27.83 20.27 -18.07
N PHE A 221 26.79 20.95 -17.66
CA PHE A 221 26.28 20.81 -16.29
C PHE A 221 25.85 19.36 -16.01
N PHE A 222 25.12 18.75 -16.93
CA PHE A 222 24.66 17.38 -16.78
C PHE A 222 25.82 16.38 -16.75
N THR A 223 26.79 16.50 -17.66
CA THR A 223 27.97 15.62 -17.72
C THR A 223 28.94 15.79 -16.54
N SER A 224 29.07 17.00 -16.01
CA SER A 224 29.94 17.27 -14.86
C SER A 224 29.30 16.86 -13.52
N TYR A 225 27.99 16.99 -13.39
CA TYR A 225 27.27 16.82 -12.13
C TYR A 225 26.24 15.67 -12.12
N TRP A 226 26.29 14.75 -13.09
CA TRP A 226 25.32 13.65 -13.18
C TRP A 226 25.19 12.85 -11.88
N TYR A 227 26.33 12.53 -11.23
CA TYR A 227 26.34 11.80 -9.96
C TYR A 227 25.67 12.58 -8.82
N LEU A 228 25.80 13.90 -8.83
CA LEU A 228 25.18 14.78 -7.83
C LEU A 228 23.68 14.92 -8.11
N ILE A 229 23.28 15.02 -9.37
CA ILE A 229 21.86 15.06 -9.79
C ILE A 229 21.16 13.76 -9.37
N PHE A 230 21.73 12.60 -9.70
CA PHE A 230 21.16 11.31 -9.30
C PHE A 230 21.21 11.09 -7.78
N GLY A 231 22.28 11.56 -7.11
CA GLY A 231 22.40 11.51 -5.66
C GLY A 231 21.33 12.35 -4.94
N ILE A 232 21.10 13.58 -5.40
CA ILE A 232 20.06 14.47 -4.86
C ILE A 232 18.65 13.92 -5.18
N LEU A 233 18.41 13.47 -6.42
CA LEU A 233 17.13 12.86 -6.80
C LEU A 233 16.82 11.61 -5.97
N GLY A 234 17.76 10.68 -5.89
CA GLY A 234 17.59 9.43 -5.13
C GLY A 234 17.51 9.67 -3.62
N GLY A 235 18.46 10.44 -3.08
CA GLY A 235 18.49 10.79 -1.65
C GLY A 235 17.30 11.66 -1.24
N GLY A 236 16.96 12.65 -2.05
CA GLY A 236 15.79 13.52 -1.83
C GLY A 236 14.48 12.75 -1.85
N THR A 237 14.30 11.88 -2.84
CA THR A 237 13.11 10.99 -2.93
C THR A 237 13.03 10.04 -1.74
N TYR A 238 14.15 9.44 -1.33
CA TYR A 238 14.20 8.57 -0.16
C TYR A 238 13.85 9.34 1.12
N PHE A 239 14.45 10.51 1.35
CA PHE A 239 14.19 11.34 2.52
C PHE A 239 12.75 11.87 2.54
N PHE A 240 12.23 12.29 1.37
CA PHE A 240 10.84 12.72 1.22
C PHE A 240 9.86 11.59 1.53
N MET A 241 10.05 10.39 0.96
CA MET A 241 9.23 9.22 1.27
C MET A 241 9.28 8.83 2.74
N GLN A 242 10.46 8.92 3.36
CA GLN A 242 10.62 8.61 4.77
C GLN A 242 9.94 9.63 5.67
N SER A 243 10.05 10.93 5.35
CA SER A 243 9.36 12.02 6.06
C SER A 243 7.84 11.90 5.90
N TRP A 244 7.36 11.62 4.69
CA TRP A 244 5.94 11.40 4.43
C TRP A 244 5.37 10.25 5.26
N ARG A 245 6.08 9.13 5.33
CA ARG A 245 5.63 7.96 6.13
C ARG A 245 5.67 8.18 7.63
N ARG A 246 6.54 9.05 8.14
CA ARG A 246 6.75 9.23 9.59
C ARG A 246 5.99 10.42 10.18
N SER A 247 5.71 11.45 9.39
CA SER A 247 5.12 12.70 9.86
C SER A 247 3.63 12.79 9.49
N VAL A 248 2.75 12.72 10.50
CA VAL A 248 1.31 12.92 10.33
C VAL A 248 1.00 14.30 9.71
N LYS A 249 1.75 15.34 10.10
CA LYS A 249 1.59 16.70 9.53
C LYS A 249 1.89 16.71 8.04
N MET A 250 2.95 16.01 7.61
CA MET A 250 3.32 15.91 6.21
C MET A 250 2.28 15.12 5.41
N GLN A 251 1.74 14.03 5.98
CA GLN A 251 0.65 13.26 5.37
C GLN A 251 -0.58 14.15 5.14
N LYS A 252 -1.03 14.87 6.16
CA LYS A 252 -2.17 15.79 6.06
C LYS A 252 -1.95 16.89 5.03
N PHE A 253 -0.75 17.45 4.97
CA PHE A 253 -0.41 18.47 3.96
C PHE A 253 -0.45 17.90 2.54
N MET A 254 0.17 16.74 2.34
CA MET A 254 0.21 16.09 1.02
C MET A 254 -1.18 15.63 0.56
N ASP A 255 -2.00 15.10 1.46
CA ASP A 255 -3.36 14.66 1.16
C ASP A 255 -4.25 15.84 0.72
N ARG A 256 -4.11 16.99 1.40
CA ARG A 256 -4.81 18.24 1.00
C ARG A 256 -4.29 18.77 -0.34
N LEU A 257 -2.98 18.71 -0.56
CA LEU A 257 -2.37 19.14 -1.81
C LEU A 257 -2.82 18.26 -2.98
N LEU A 258 -2.81 16.95 -2.81
CA LEU A 258 -3.22 15.97 -3.83
C LEU A 258 -4.66 16.18 -4.29
N LEU A 259 -5.58 16.55 -3.40
CA LEU A 259 -6.96 16.88 -3.75
C LEU A 259 -7.08 18.13 -4.63
N ARG A 260 -6.09 19.04 -4.61
CA ARG A 260 -6.09 20.27 -5.41
C ARG A 260 -5.40 20.15 -6.77
N VAL A 261 -4.64 19.08 -6.98
CA VAL A 261 -3.93 18.86 -8.25
C VAL A 261 -4.95 18.56 -9.34
N PRO A 262 -4.98 19.30 -10.47
CA PRO A 262 -5.91 19.03 -11.56
C PRO A 262 -5.73 17.59 -12.07
N VAL A 263 -6.81 16.94 -12.45
CA VAL A 263 -6.92 15.55 -12.93
C VAL A 263 -6.68 14.52 -11.82
N PHE A 264 -5.57 14.59 -11.07
CA PHE A 264 -5.28 13.67 -9.96
C PHE A 264 -6.17 13.89 -8.74
N GLY A 265 -6.55 15.13 -8.47
CA GLY A 265 -7.41 15.47 -7.33
C GLY A 265 -8.79 14.85 -7.44
N ASP A 266 -9.38 14.85 -8.62
CA ASP A 266 -10.67 14.21 -8.88
C ASP A 266 -10.59 12.69 -8.64
N LEU A 267 -9.54 12.03 -9.13
CA LEU A 267 -9.31 10.60 -8.90
C LEU A 267 -9.14 10.27 -7.41
N VAL A 268 -8.35 11.06 -6.68
CA VAL A 268 -8.13 10.88 -5.23
C VAL A 268 -9.43 11.10 -4.46
N PHE A 269 -10.19 12.12 -4.82
CA PHE A 269 -11.48 12.45 -4.23
C PHE A 269 -12.47 11.29 -4.42
N LYS A 270 -12.74 10.88 -5.66
CA LYS A 270 -13.64 9.78 -6.01
C LYS A 270 -13.23 8.46 -5.32
N SER A 271 -11.93 8.16 -5.30
CA SER A 271 -11.39 6.97 -4.63
C SER A 271 -11.60 7.01 -3.12
N SER A 272 -11.51 8.20 -2.49
CA SER A 272 -11.72 8.35 -1.05
C SER A 272 -13.20 8.22 -0.70
N VAL A 273 -14.09 8.80 -1.52
CA VAL A 273 -15.54 8.66 -1.37
C VAL A 273 -15.97 7.19 -1.54
N ALA A 274 -15.49 6.52 -2.60
CA ALA A 274 -15.80 5.11 -2.85
C ALA A 274 -15.40 4.21 -1.66
N ARG A 275 -14.18 4.41 -1.13
CA ARG A 275 -13.72 3.64 0.03
C ARG A 275 -14.53 3.97 1.28
N TRP A 276 -14.80 5.24 1.53
CA TRP A 276 -15.57 5.68 2.69
C TRP A 276 -16.97 5.06 2.67
N THR A 277 -17.71 5.20 1.56
CA THR A 277 -19.07 4.68 1.40
C THR A 277 -19.10 3.16 1.46
N ARG A 278 -18.17 2.48 0.80
CA ARG A 278 -18.04 1.01 0.83
C ARG A 278 -17.76 0.50 2.23
N THR A 279 -16.86 1.16 2.96
CA THR A 279 -16.52 0.77 4.33
C THR A 279 -17.72 0.93 5.26
N LEU A 280 -18.39 2.09 5.23
CA LEU A 280 -19.54 2.35 6.08
C LEU A 280 -20.71 1.41 5.75
N SER A 281 -21.02 1.20 4.46
CA SER A 281 -22.00 0.20 4.02
C SER A 281 -21.71 -1.19 4.57
N THR A 282 -20.43 -1.62 4.48
CA THR A 282 -20.01 -2.95 4.94
C THR A 282 -20.17 -3.10 6.46
N MET A 283 -19.77 -2.09 7.24
CA MET A 283 -19.87 -2.08 8.70
C MET A 283 -21.34 -2.07 9.15
N PHE A 284 -22.15 -1.21 8.52
CA PHE A 284 -23.57 -1.09 8.86
C PHE A 284 -24.35 -2.37 8.52
N ALA A 285 -24.08 -2.95 7.35
CA ALA A 285 -24.64 -4.24 6.96
C ALA A 285 -24.20 -5.41 7.87
N ALA A 286 -23.09 -5.25 8.60
CA ALA A 286 -22.62 -6.19 9.61
C ALA A 286 -23.28 -5.98 10.98
N GLY A 287 -24.15 -4.98 11.13
CA GLY A 287 -24.81 -4.65 12.40
C GLY A 287 -23.93 -3.87 13.37
N VAL A 288 -22.80 -3.33 12.92
CA VAL A 288 -21.94 -2.49 13.76
C VAL A 288 -22.62 -1.16 14.03
N PRO A 289 -22.71 -0.69 15.29
CA PRO A 289 -23.29 0.60 15.61
C PRO A 289 -22.62 1.74 14.84
N LEU A 290 -23.42 2.74 14.39
CA LEU A 290 -22.94 3.81 13.51
C LEU A 290 -21.72 4.56 14.06
N VAL A 291 -21.72 4.89 15.36
CA VAL A 291 -20.59 5.62 15.99
C VAL A 291 -19.30 4.82 15.98
N GLU A 292 -19.38 3.50 16.21
CA GLU A 292 -18.21 2.61 16.15
C GLU A 292 -17.75 2.38 14.70
N ALA A 293 -18.70 2.28 13.77
CA ALA A 293 -18.39 2.17 12.35
C ALA A 293 -17.61 3.39 11.85
N LEU A 294 -18.00 4.61 12.23
CA LEU A 294 -17.35 5.86 11.84
C LEU A 294 -15.88 5.94 12.30
N ASP A 295 -15.54 5.36 13.46
CA ASP A 295 -14.13 5.28 13.91
C ASP A 295 -13.24 4.53 12.91
N SER A 296 -13.73 3.40 12.41
CA SER A 296 -12.99 2.59 11.42
C SER A 296 -12.99 3.21 10.01
N VAL A 297 -14.09 3.84 9.63
CA VAL A 297 -14.33 4.39 8.28
C VAL A 297 -13.40 5.57 7.98
N GLY A 298 -13.16 6.43 8.97
CA GLY A 298 -12.25 7.58 8.82
C GLY A 298 -10.85 7.15 8.33
N GLY A 299 -10.26 6.17 9.00
CA GLY A 299 -8.95 5.63 8.64
C GLY A 299 -8.96 4.88 7.29
N ALA A 300 -10.04 4.17 6.97
CA ALA A 300 -10.17 3.39 5.74
C ALA A 300 -10.30 4.26 4.48
N SER A 301 -10.79 5.52 4.59
CA SER A 301 -10.91 6.46 3.48
C SER A 301 -9.56 6.73 2.78
N GLY A 302 -8.46 6.64 3.54
CA GLY A 302 -7.09 6.78 3.03
C GLY A 302 -6.73 8.21 2.61
N ASN A 303 -7.45 9.21 3.12
CA ASN A 303 -7.15 10.63 2.96
C ASN A 303 -7.46 11.37 4.26
N ALA A 304 -6.54 12.21 4.71
CA ALA A 304 -6.65 12.90 5.99
C ALA A 304 -7.83 13.89 6.05
N VAL A 305 -8.26 14.46 4.92
CA VAL A 305 -9.42 15.37 4.89
C VAL A 305 -10.70 14.61 5.20
N PHE A 306 -10.88 13.44 4.60
CA PHE A 306 -12.02 12.57 4.87
C PHE A 306 -11.97 11.99 6.29
N GLN A 307 -10.77 11.68 6.79
CA GLN A 307 -10.60 11.24 8.16
C GLN A 307 -11.02 12.32 9.16
N GLU A 308 -10.54 13.56 9.01
CA GLU A 308 -10.90 14.69 9.87
C GLU A 308 -12.42 14.97 9.82
N ALA A 309 -13.01 14.93 8.63
CA ALA A 309 -14.46 15.08 8.45
C ALA A 309 -15.23 13.96 9.16
N THR A 310 -14.76 12.72 9.06
CA THR A 310 -15.42 11.56 9.70
C THR A 310 -15.31 11.64 11.23
N GLU A 311 -14.17 12.09 11.77
CA GLU A 311 -14.00 12.32 13.21
C GLU A 311 -14.97 13.40 13.73
N GLN A 312 -15.24 14.45 12.93
CA GLN A 312 -16.25 15.45 13.26
C GLN A 312 -17.67 14.86 13.22
N ILE A 313 -18.02 14.14 12.15
CA ILE A 313 -19.31 13.47 12.00
C ILE A 313 -19.56 12.53 13.19
N GLN A 314 -18.54 11.73 13.58
CA GLN A 314 -18.65 10.82 14.71
C GLN A 314 -19.00 11.54 16.01
N LYS A 315 -18.38 12.69 16.28
CA LYS A 315 -18.69 13.52 17.45
C LYS A 315 -20.14 14.03 17.40
N ASP A 316 -20.55 14.57 16.26
CA ASP A 316 -21.89 15.13 16.10
C ASP A 316 -22.98 14.03 16.24
N VAL A 317 -22.77 12.86 15.62
CA VAL A 317 -23.67 11.71 15.73
C VAL A 317 -23.70 11.15 17.16
N SER A 318 -22.57 11.13 17.87
CA SER A 318 -22.52 10.70 19.27
C SER A 318 -23.31 11.59 20.22
N THR A 319 -23.53 12.87 19.84
CA THR A 319 -24.38 13.81 20.56
C THR A 319 -25.83 13.81 20.10
N GLY A 320 -26.22 12.92 19.18
CA GLY A 320 -27.59 12.73 18.71
C GLY A 320 -27.94 13.47 17.41
N SER A 321 -26.97 14.06 16.73
CA SER A 321 -27.20 14.66 15.41
C SER A 321 -27.39 13.58 14.35
N ALA A 322 -28.23 13.84 13.34
CA ALA A 322 -28.40 12.94 12.20
C ALA A 322 -27.08 12.87 11.38
N LEU A 323 -26.78 11.69 10.83
CA LEU A 323 -25.61 11.47 9.97
C LEU A 323 -25.60 12.46 8.79
N THR A 324 -26.74 12.58 8.11
CA THR A 324 -26.90 13.46 6.95
C THR A 324 -26.59 14.92 7.28
N THR A 325 -27.12 15.44 8.40
CA THR A 325 -26.86 16.83 8.84
C THR A 325 -25.39 17.04 9.16
N SER A 326 -24.76 16.09 9.85
CA SER A 326 -23.35 16.13 10.20
C SER A 326 -22.45 16.08 8.94
N MET A 327 -22.80 15.26 7.95
CA MET A 327 -22.09 15.22 6.66
C MET A 327 -22.18 16.53 5.89
N GLN A 328 -23.35 17.16 5.84
CA GLN A 328 -23.57 18.47 5.20
C GLN A 328 -22.68 19.55 5.82
N THR A 329 -22.59 19.57 7.14
CA THR A 329 -21.78 20.56 7.88
C THR A 329 -20.30 20.49 7.55
N THR A 330 -19.76 19.30 7.26
CA THR A 330 -18.34 19.14 6.89
C THR A 330 -18.00 19.68 5.50
N GLY A 331 -18.95 19.74 4.59
CA GLY A 331 -18.76 20.21 3.20
C GLY A 331 -17.78 19.38 2.36
N VAL A 332 -17.40 18.19 2.84
CA VAL A 332 -16.41 17.33 2.17
C VAL A 332 -17.08 16.31 1.24
N PHE A 333 -18.32 15.91 1.55
CA PHE A 333 -19.00 14.83 0.84
C PHE A 333 -19.81 15.36 -0.35
N PRO A 334 -19.87 14.60 -1.47
CA PRO A 334 -20.70 14.93 -2.62
C PRO A 334 -22.20 14.91 -2.25
N THR A 335 -22.98 15.78 -2.88
CA THR A 335 -24.43 15.89 -2.67
C THR A 335 -25.14 14.54 -2.84
N MET A 336 -24.76 13.74 -3.82
CA MET A 336 -25.35 12.42 -4.08
C MET A 336 -25.15 11.47 -2.89
N VAL A 337 -23.97 11.44 -2.27
CA VAL A 337 -23.71 10.59 -1.09
C VAL A 337 -24.58 11.05 0.08
N ILE A 338 -24.66 12.37 0.30
CA ILE A 338 -25.50 12.95 1.36
C ILE A 338 -26.97 12.59 1.15
N GLN A 339 -27.48 12.68 -0.09
CA GLN A 339 -28.87 12.29 -0.42
C GLN A 339 -29.12 10.79 -0.20
N MET A 340 -28.17 9.92 -0.60
CA MET A 340 -28.28 8.48 -0.34
C MET A 340 -28.29 8.18 1.16
N CYS A 341 -27.47 8.90 1.95
CA CYS A 341 -27.51 8.78 3.41
C CYS A 341 -28.86 9.24 3.97
N ALA A 342 -29.44 10.35 3.51
CA ALA A 342 -30.75 10.83 3.97
C ALA A 342 -31.84 9.78 3.74
N ILE A 343 -31.93 9.27 2.50
CA ILE A 343 -32.89 8.21 2.16
C ILE A 343 -32.67 6.96 3.03
N GLY A 344 -31.40 6.59 3.24
CA GLY A 344 -31.04 5.43 4.05
C GLY A 344 -31.37 5.59 5.53
N GLU A 345 -31.21 6.81 6.11
CA GLU A 345 -31.59 7.13 7.48
C GLU A 345 -33.13 7.08 7.66
N GLU A 346 -33.86 7.68 6.72
CA GLU A 346 -35.33 7.71 6.78
C GLU A 346 -35.96 6.33 6.57
N SER A 347 -35.42 5.53 5.66
CA SER A 347 -35.97 4.18 5.33
C SER A 347 -35.42 3.04 6.18
N GLY A 348 -34.39 3.30 7.02
CA GLY A 348 -33.69 2.26 7.77
C GLY A 348 -32.82 1.33 6.90
N SER A 349 -32.52 1.73 5.65
CA SER A 349 -31.74 0.95 4.66
C SER A 349 -30.40 1.60 4.29
N LEU A 350 -29.73 2.15 5.31
CA LEU A 350 -28.48 2.91 5.12
C LEU A 350 -27.37 2.06 4.46
N ASP A 351 -27.29 0.78 4.79
CA ASP A 351 -26.34 -0.17 4.19
C ASP A 351 -26.52 -0.31 2.67
N GLN A 352 -27.78 -0.41 2.21
CA GLN A 352 -28.09 -0.54 0.79
C GLN A 352 -27.84 0.76 0.03
N MET A 353 -28.25 1.91 0.59
CA MET A 353 -28.08 3.21 -0.04
C MET A 353 -26.59 3.57 -0.16
N LEU A 354 -25.82 3.37 0.91
CA LEU A 354 -24.36 3.55 0.87
C LEU A 354 -23.68 2.55 -0.06
N GLY A 355 -24.20 1.32 -0.14
CA GLY A 355 -23.72 0.32 -1.09
C GLY A 355 -23.86 0.78 -2.54
N LYS A 356 -25.01 1.39 -2.90
CA LYS A 356 -25.23 1.98 -4.22
C LYS A 356 -24.36 3.19 -4.49
N ALA A 357 -24.17 4.06 -3.50
CA ALA A 357 -23.24 5.17 -3.61
C ALA A 357 -21.80 4.67 -3.84
N ALA A 358 -21.40 3.60 -3.14
CA ALA A 358 -20.09 2.99 -3.33
C ALA A 358 -19.90 2.41 -4.74
N GLU A 359 -20.88 1.68 -5.27
CA GLU A 359 -20.87 1.16 -6.65
C GLU A 359 -20.70 2.30 -7.66
N PHE A 360 -21.47 3.35 -7.53
CA PHE A 360 -21.37 4.52 -8.41
C PHE A 360 -19.97 5.15 -8.37
N TYR A 361 -19.41 5.39 -7.18
CA TYR A 361 -18.07 6.00 -7.09
C TYR A 361 -16.94 5.03 -7.47
N GLU A 362 -17.12 3.72 -7.36
CA GLU A 362 -16.20 2.71 -7.91
C GLU A 362 -16.15 2.83 -9.45
N ASP A 363 -17.31 3.00 -10.10
CA ASP A 363 -17.41 3.19 -11.56
C ASP A 363 -16.83 4.56 -11.97
N GLU A 364 -17.10 5.63 -11.21
CA GLU A 364 -16.51 6.96 -11.42
C GLU A 364 -14.96 6.94 -11.32
N VAL A 365 -14.41 6.14 -10.41
CA VAL A 365 -12.95 5.92 -10.33
C VAL A 365 -12.45 5.22 -11.58
N ASP A 366 -13.18 4.24 -12.10
CA ASP A 366 -12.79 3.54 -13.33
C ASP A 366 -12.77 4.48 -14.54
N GLU A 367 -13.74 5.37 -14.64
CA GLU A 367 -13.79 6.39 -15.70
C GLU A 367 -12.67 7.43 -15.53
N ALA A 368 -12.43 7.90 -14.32
CA ALA A 368 -11.34 8.84 -14.03
C ALA A 368 -9.96 8.23 -14.36
N VAL A 369 -9.75 6.93 -14.08
CA VAL A 369 -8.52 6.21 -14.43
C VAL A 369 -8.33 6.11 -15.94
N LYS A 370 -9.41 5.80 -16.69
CA LYS A 370 -9.37 5.77 -18.17
C LYS A 370 -9.10 7.17 -18.75
N GLY A 371 -9.79 8.18 -18.22
CA GLY A 371 -9.60 9.58 -18.61
C GLY A 371 -8.18 10.07 -18.34
N LEU A 372 -7.61 9.74 -17.16
CA LEU A 372 -6.21 10.05 -16.84
C LEU A 372 -5.25 9.45 -17.87
N SER A 373 -5.44 8.16 -18.22
CA SER A 373 -4.56 7.48 -19.17
C SER A 373 -4.61 8.13 -20.56
N SER A 374 -5.80 8.49 -21.04
CA SER A 374 -5.99 9.12 -22.35
C SER A 374 -5.47 10.55 -22.42
N LEU A 375 -5.54 11.32 -21.33
CA LEU A 375 -5.01 12.68 -21.27
C LEU A 375 -3.47 12.72 -21.12
N MET A 376 -2.89 11.72 -20.48
CA MET A 376 -1.43 11.66 -20.30
C MET A 376 -0.67 11.51 -21.62
N GLU A 377 -1.23 10.83 -22.61
CA GLU A 377 -0.57 10.58 -23.90
C GLU A 377 -0.28 11.88 -24.67
N PRO A 378 -1.30 12.74 -24.99
CA PRO A 378 -1.04 14.03 -25.62
C PRO A 378 -0.11 14.93 -24.82
N PHE A 379 -0.24 14.93 -23.50
CA PHE A 379 0.59 15.74 -22.63
C PHE A 379 2.07 15.32 -22.68
N ILE A 380 2.34 14.03 -22.68
CA ILE A 380 3.71 13.49 -22.83
C ILE A 380 4.26 13.83 -24.20
N ILE A 381 3.47 13.68 -25.29
CA ILE A 381 3.90 14.01 -26.66
C ILE A 381 4.28 15.48 -26.77
N VAL A 382 3.48 16.38 -26.20
CA VAL A 382 3.76 17.83 -26.24
C VAL A 382 5.05 18.17 -25.48
N ILE A 383 5.22 17.61 -24.27
CA ILE A 383 6.44 17.83 -23.49
C ILE A 383 7.68 17.32 -24.21
N LEU A 384 7.63 16.07 -24.70
CA LEU A 384 8.78 15.46 -25.39
C LEU A 384 9.06 16.13 -26.72
N GLY A 385 8.03 16.43 -27.49
CA GLY A 385 8.14 17.14 -28.76
C GLY A 385 8.78 18.51 -28.58
N THR A 386 8.37 19.26 -27.55
CA THR A 386 8.95 20.57 -27.23
C THR A 386 10.40 20.46 -26.76
N LEU A 387 10.71 19.51 -25.88
CA LEU A 387 12.08 19.30 -25.38
C LEU A 387 13.02 18.84 -26.49
N ILE A 388 12.69 17.76 -27.16
CA ILE A 388 13.55 17.18 -28.23
C ILE A 388 13.60 18.12 -29.43
N GLY A 389 12.47 18.67 -29.84
CA GLY A 389 12.41 19.64 -30.94
C GLY A 389 13.21 20.91 -30.61
N GLY A 390 13.16 21.42 -29.40
CA GLY A 390 13.95 22.56 -28.95
C GLY A 390 15.46 22.26 -28.99
N ILE A 391 15.89 21.08 -28.57
CA ILE A 391 17.30 20.66 -28.67
C ILE A 391 17.73 20.56 -30.14
N VAL A 392 16.94 19.91 -30.97
CA VAL A 392 17.23 19.75 -32.40
C VAL A 392 17.34 21.10 -33.10
N VAL A 393 16.37 21.99 -32.92
CA VAL A 393 16.41 23.34 -33.50
C VAL A 393 17.64 24.09 -33.02
N SER A 394 17.95 24.03 -31.72
CA SER A 394 19.13 24.73 -31.15
C SER A 394 20.45 24.20 -31.73
N MET A 395 20.53 22.92 -32.07
CA MET A 395 21.73 22.31 -32.67
C MET A 395 21.83 22.61 -34.15
N TYR A 396 20.73 22.78 -34.89
CA TYR A 396 20.74 23.12 -36.31
C TYR A 396 20.95 24.63 -36.59
N LEU A 397 20.59 25.51 -35.64
CA LEU A 397 20.76 26.98 -35.80
C LEU A 397 22.17 27.41 -36.23
N PRO A 398 23.29 26.86 -35.69
CA PRO A 398 24.64 27.23 -36.15
C PRO A 398 24.90 26.85 -37.61
N ILE A 399 24.37 25.70 -38.07
CA ILE A 399 24.53 25.23 -39.46
C ILE A 399 23.87 26.22 -40.44
N PHE A 400 22.67 26.70 -40.11
CA PHE A 400 21.98 27.71 -40.92
C PHE A 400 22.73 29.06 -40.95
N LYS A 401 23.38 29.48 -39.86
CA LYS A 401 24.21 30.68 -39.82
C LYS A 401 25.46 30.54 -40.65
N LEU A 402 26.12 29.39 -40.63
CA LEU A 402 27.30 29.10 -41.45
C LEU A 402 26.98 29.18 -42.96
N GLY A 403 25.79 28.67 -43.38
CA GLY A 403 25.35 28.77 -44.76
C GLY A 403 24.98 30.20 -45.25
N GLN A 404 24.92 31.19 -44.36
CA GLN A 404 24.71 32.61 -44.72
C GLN A 404 26.02 33.41 -44.83
N VAL A 405 27.15 32.83 -44.43
CA VAL A 405 28.48 33.50 -44.41
C VAL A 405 29.35 33.03 -45.60
N VAL A 406 28.95 31.93 -46.25
CA VAL A 406 29.49 31.44 -47.50
C VAL A 406 28.68 31.99 -48.68
#